data_5655160158d210fd7fec72f2dbd8bd50
#
_entry.id   5655160158d210fd7fec72f2dbd8bd50
#
_cell.length_a   1.000
_cell.length_b   1.000
_cell.length_c   1.000
_cell.angle_alpha   90.00
_cell.angle_beta   90.00
_cell.angle_gamma   90.00
#
_symmetry.space_group_name_H-M   'P 1'
#
loop_
_entity.id
_entity.type
_entity.pdbx_description
1 polymer ?
#
loop_
_entity_poly.entity_id
_entity_poly.type
_entity_poly.pdbx_seq_one_letter_code
_entity_poly.pdbx_strand_id
1 'polypeptide(L)'
;MLRTLRSFLPYGLTIIVATLVIVLGLRSYSWTAYAQDDTGQPDSAGPETPAVAPAAQVGAENMFFMPLGFNDHNPRLSPRIGFGTSSYPVTQVGDVRALNAGWYVDWVVNSSAVRPGGAEYMPMVRVHQKLACARDTTADREKCPYLNEYEYSPSASAIQAYAQANPGSTWLLGNEMDRVDWNGGGQDEMQPTLYPVFYKEVYDLIKAADPTAKVAIGGVIQASPLRLQYLTTIWDTYQQLYGTAMPVDIWNVHNFINAEFCQKEDLPGGEELICYGGAIPPDADTLIGAYYGEDWKHIDRFTFDQQIRAMRQWMKDRGQQEKPLIVTEYGVLYNKLDCAQRLPGGGCADPNWVDLENPQVIHDFMVWTFDYFADTKDCAIGYAADDCRLVQRWAWFGLEDVGWSFNVHGALFDRNAKQMTAAGERFRQYTLDNYAKLQ
;
A
#
# COMPACT_ATOMS: atom_id res chain seq x y z
N MET A 1 -5.86 57.68 39.60
CA MET A 1 -4.96 57.88 38.46
C MET A 1 -5.21 56.75 37.45
N LEU A 2 -5.73 57.16 36.30
CA LEU A 2 -6.02 56.29 35.14
C LEU A 2 -4.75 55.75 34.51
N ARG A 3 -4.89 54.53 33.91
CA ARG A 3 -4.25 53.96 32.70
C ARG A 3 -4.02 52.50 32.91
N THR A 4 -4.34 51.59 32.08
CA THR A 4 -4.97 51.41 30.75
C THR A 4 -5.26 49.94 30.59
N LEU A 5 -6.52 49.60 30.35
CA LEU A 5 -6.87 48.29 29.76
C LEU A 5 -6.53 48.32 28.29
N ARG A 6 -5.78 47.38 27.82
CA ARG A 6 -5.68 47.01 26.38
C ARG A 6 -6.02 45.56 26.21
N SER A 7 -7.18 45.36 25.71
CA SER A 7 -7.68 44.43 24.68
C SER A 7 -6.86 43.20 24.36
N PHE A 8 -7.36 42.04 24.76
CA PHE A 8 -7.19 40.78 24.09
C PHE A 8 -8.53 40.38 23.45
N LEU A 9 -8.57 40.32 22.15
CA LEU A 9 -9.57 39.68 21.27
C LEU A 9 -8.92 39.42 19.91
N PRO A 10 -9.37 38.47 19.11
CA PRO A 10 -9.59 37.05 19.29
C PRO A 10 -8.89 36.25 18.15
N TYR A 11 -8.19 35.22 18.45
CA TYR A 11 -7.67 34.27 17.44
C TYR A 11 -8.46 32.96 17.37
N GLY A 12 -9.66 32.91 17.96
CA GLY A 12 -10.46 31.70 18.09
C GLY A 12 -11.45 31.40 16.96
N LEU A 13 -11.66 32.32 16.00
CA LEU A 13 -12.83 32.19 15.09
C LEU A 13 -12.50 31.73 13.68
N THR A 14 -11.25 31.74 13.26
CA THR A 14 -10.88 31.40 11.87
C THR A 14 -10.54 29.90 11.72
N ILE A 15 -10.11 29.25 12.78
CA ILE A 15 -9.79 27.80 12.77
C ILE A 15 -11.07 26.94 12.76
N ILE A 16 -12.15 27.40 13.40
CA ILE A 16 -13.42 26.65 13.49
C ILE A 16 -14.13 26.51 12.12
N VAL A 17 -13.93 27.43 11.18
CA VAL A 17 -14.61 27.37 9.88
C VAL A 17 -13.94 26.42 8.92
N ALA A 18 -12.61 26.25 8.99
CA ALA A 18 -11.88 25.31 8.14
C ALA A 18 -12.12 23.84 8.57
N THR A 19 -12.15 23.60 9.89
CA THR A 19 -12.41 22.25 10.44
C THR A 19 -13.84 21.79 10.21
N LEU A 20 -14.82 22.72 10.23
CA LEU A 20 -16.23 22.37 10.01
C LEU A 20 -16.53 21.95 8.56
N VAL A 21 -15.78 22.45 7.58
CA VAL A 21 -15.95 22.05 6.18
C VAL A 21 -15.37 20.66 5.92
N ILE A 22 -14.30 20.30 6.62
CA ILE A 22 -13.67 18.96 6.50
C ILE A 22 -14.57 17.88 7.13
N VAL A 23 -15.17 18.14 8.30
CA VAL A 23 -16.03 17.18 9.00
C VAL A 23 -17.38 16.95 8.30
N LEU A 24 -17.94 17.94 7.62
CA LEU A 24 -19.22 17.78 6.90
C LEU A 24 -19.08 17.13 5.51
N GLY A 25 -17.89 17.11 4.93
CA GLY A 25 -17.59 16.42 3.67
C GLY A 25 -17.36 14.92 3.83
N LEU A 26 -17.02 14.44 5.02
CA LEU A 26 -16.64 13.05 5.29
C LEU A 26 -17.81 12.09 5.53
N ARG A 27 -19.06 12.56 5.55
CA ARG A 27 -20.22 11.71 5.90
C ARG A 27 -20.85 10.91 4.76
N SER A 28 -20.29 10.84 3.57
CA SER A 28 -21.03 10.26 2.44
C SER A 28 -20.30 9.23 1.58
N TYR A 29 -19.23 8.62 2.03
CA TYR A 29 -18.66 7.48 1.28
C TYR A 29 -18.26 6.34 2.23
N SER A 30 -19.22 5.43 2.45
CA SER A 30 -18.92 4.09 2.92
C SER A 30 -18.35 3.29 1.74
N TRP A 31 -17.16 2.76 1.90
CA TRP A 31 -16.68 1.67 1.07
C TRP A 31 -17.49 0.43 1.40
N THR A 32 -18.55 0.18 0.66
CA THR A 32 -19.18 -1.15 0.64
C THR A 32 -18.23 -2.07 -0.13
N ALA A 33 -17.48 -2.85 0.60
CA ALA A 33 -16.91 -4.07 0.07
C ALA A 33 -18.09 -4.94 -0.38
N TYR A 34 -18.23 -5.17 -1.67
CA TYR A 34 -19.18 -6.14 -2.21
C TYR A 34 -18.70 -7.53 -1.84
N ALA A 35 -19.22 -8.06 -0.74
CA ALA A 35 -19.31 -9.50 -0.57
C ALA A 35 -20.46 -9.96 -1.48
N GLN A 36 -20.15 -10.68 -2.55
CA GLN A 36 -21.16 -11.44 -3.27
C GLN A 36 -21.55 -12.64 -2.40
N ASP A 37 -22.74 -12.56 -1.82
CA ASP A 37 -23.44 -13.71 -1.27
C ASP A 37 -23.85 -14.62 -2.43
N ASP A 38 -23.23 -15.80 -2.47
CA ASP A 38 -23.59 -16.88 -3.38
C ASP A 38 -24.55 -17.82 -2.63
N THR A 39 -25.84 -17.50 -2.64
CA THR A 39 -26.90 -18.43 -2.23
C THR A 39 -27.75 -18.80 -3.45
N GLY A 40 -27.28 -19.80 -4.18
CA GLY A 40 -28.06 -20.48 -5.22
C GLY A 40 -28.41 -21.88 -4.79
N GLN A 41 -29.66 -22.12 -4.46
CA GLN A 41 -30.21 -23.45 -4.25
C GLN A 41 -30.79 -24.02 -5.55
N PRO A 42 -30.77 -25.37 -5.74
CA PRO A 42 -31.12 -26.01 -6.99
C PRO A 42 -32.58 -26.42 -7.07
N ASP A 43 -33.16 -26.38 -8.26
CA ASP A 43 -34.34 -27.18 -8.60
C ASP A 43 -34.29 -27.76 -10.01
N SER A 44 -34.17 -29.01 -10.03
CA SER A 44 -34.99 -30.14 -10.51
C SER A 44 -35.36 -30.21 -11.99
N ALA A 45 -35.12 -31.41 -12.50
CA ALA A 45 -35.84 -32.22 -13.50
C ALA A 45 -35.49 -31.98 -14.99
N GLY A 46 -34.86 -33.02 -15.57
CA GLY A 46 -34.87 -33.29 -17.02
C GLY A 46 -36.25 -33.73 -17.49
N PRO A 47 -36.49 -34.20 -18.70
CA PRO A 47 -35.71 -35.27 -19.33
C PRO A 47 -35.51 -35.22 -20.88
N GLU A 48 -34.75 -36.22 -21.31
CA GLU A 48 -34.86 -36.92 -22.62
C GLU A 48 -34.14 -36.37 -23.85
N THR A 49 -33.11 -37.14 -24.18
CA THR A 49 -32.52 -37.32 -25.53
C THR A 49 -33.49 -37.91 -26.53
N PRO A 50 -33.27 -37.68 -27.82
CA PRO A 50 -33.14 -38.82 -28.71
C PRO A 50 -31.89 -38.83 -29.59
N ALA A 51 -31.60 -40.07 -29.96
CA ALA A 51 -30.39 -40.54 -30.60
C ALA A 51 -30.29 -40.24 -32.11
N VAL A 52 -29.07 -40.02 -32.52
CA VAL A 52 -28.27 -40.65 -33.61
C VAL A 52 -28.85 -40.83 -35.00
N ALA A 53 -28.14 -40.31 -35.97
CA ALA A 53 -27.65 -41.12 -37.11
C ALA A 53 -26.47 -40.41 -37.84
N PRO A 54 -25.56 -41.18 -38.43
CA PRO A 54 -24.26 -40.69 -38.89
C PRO A 54 -24.27 -40.39 -40.38
N ALA A 55 -23.36 -39.55 -40.80
CA ALA A 55 -22.57 -39.71 -42.04
C ALA A 55 -22.16 -38.38 -42.63
N ALA A 56 -20.98 -38.23 -42.88
CA ALA A 56 -20.30 -38.18 -44.18
C ALA A 56 -18.96 -37.48 -43.97
N GLN A 57 -17.91 -38.22 -44.17
CA GLN A 57 -16.57 -37.68 -44.34
C GLN A 57 -16.52 -36.88 -45.64
N VAL A 58 -16.13 -35.60 -45.51
CA VAL A 58 -15.57 -34.83 -46.63
C VAL A 58 -14.21 -34.33 -46.15
N GLY A 59 -13.22 -34.50 -47.01
CA GLY A 59 -11.80 -34.41 -46.75
C GLY A 59 -11.37 -33.12 -46.02
N ALA A 60 -10.59 -33.34 -45.01
CA ALA A 60 -9.85 -32.33 -44.28
C ALA A 60 -8.62 -31.92 -45.09
N GLU A 61 -8.65 -30.79 -45.73
CA GLU A 61 -7.41 -30.05 -45.95
C GLU A 61 -6.97 -29.48 -44.63
N ASN A 62 -5.79 -29.89 -44.17
CA ASN A 62 -5.13 -29.39 -42.99
C ASN A 62 -4.78 -27.91 -43.12
N MET A 63 -5.73 -27.04 -42.84
CA MET A 63 -5.40 -25.69 -42.42
C MET A 63 -4.99 -25.76 -40.94
N PHE A 64 -3.69 -25.77 -40.66
CA PHE A 64 -3.14 -25.43 -39.38
C PHE A 64 -3.58 -24.01 -39.07
N PHE A 65 -4.72 -23.84 -38.40
CA PHE A 65 -4.98 -22.65 -37.61
C PHE A 65 -4.00 -22.72 -36.41
N MET A 66 -2.82 -22.12 -36.58
CA MET A 66 -2.11 -21.63 -35.41
C MET A 66 -3.06 -20.60 -34.79
N PRO A 67 -3.49 -20.77 -33.54
CA PRO A 67 -4.02 -19.64 -32.79
C PRO A 67 -2.88 -18.62 -32.78
N LEU A 68 -3.08 -17.50 -33.44
CA LEU A 68 -2.34 -16.28 -33.14
C LEU A 68 -2.73 -15.92 -31.72
N GLY A 69 -2.13 -16.61 -30.75
CA GLY A 69 -2.01 -16.10 -29.43
C GLY A 69 -1.28 -14.78 -29.59
N PHE A 70 -2.01 -13.69 -29.51
CA PHE A 70 -1.40 -12.40 -29.26
C PHE A 70 -0.64 -12.60 -27.97
N ASN A 71 0.65 -12.73 -28.09
CA ASN A 71 1.55 -12.76 -26.95
C ASN A 71 1.48 -11.35 -26.35
N ASP A 72 0.62 -11.17 -25.35
CA ASP A 72 0.47 -9.90 -24.61
C ASP A 72 1.71 -9.61 -23.74
N HIS A 73 2.81 -10.25 -24.11
CA HIS A 73 4.09 -10.10 -23.43
C HIS A 73 4.80 -8.84 -23.93
N ASN A 74 5.04 -7.92 -23.01
CA ASN A 74 5.90 -6.77 -23.27
C ASN A 74 7.37 -7.16 -23.00
N PRO A 75 8.23 -7.27 -24.02
CA PRO A 75 9.62 -7.68 -23.84
C PRO A 75 10.47 -6.64 -23.08
N ARG A 76 9.90 -5.48 -22.75
CA ARG A 76 10.58 -4.38 -22.03
C ARG A 76 10.10 -4.20 -20.61
N LEU A 77 9.44 -5.18 -19.99
CA LEU A 77 9.07 -5.10 -18.59
C LEU A 77 10.27 -4.87 -17.70
N SER A 78 10.12 -3.96 -16.75
CA SER A 78 11.12 -3.61 -15.76
C SER A 78 10.79 -4.30 -14.44
N PRO A 79 11.38 -5.46 -14.11
CA PRO A 79 10.95 -6.30 -13.00
C PRO A 79 11.12 -5.64 -11.62
N ARG A 80 11.92 -4.58 -11.52
CA ARG A 80 12.14 -3.87 -10.26
C ARG A 80 11.05 -2.88 -9.92
N ILE A 81 10.37 -2.31 -10.95
CA ILE A 81 9.43 -1.21 -10.77
C ILE A 81 7.99 -1.66 -10.97
N GLY A 82 7.11 -1.24 -10.07
CA GLY A 82 5.69 -1.54 -10.08
C GLY A 82 4.82 -0.33 -9.73
N PHE A 83 3.54 -0.60 -9.55
CA PHE A 83 2.56 0.39 -9.09
C PHE A 83 1.46 -0.26 -8.25
N GLY A 84 0.81 0.54 -7.39
CA GLY A 84 -0.42 0.18 -6.71
C GLY A 84 -1.65 0.67 -7.48
N THR A 85 -2.77 -0.07 -7.45
CA THR A 85 -4.03 0.31 -8.11
C THR A 85 -5.26 -0.14 -7.32
N SER A 86 -6.29 0.69 -7.26
CA SER A 86 -7.63 0.33 -6.77
C SER A 86 -8.60 -0.01 -7.91
N SER A 87 -8.12 -0.10 -9.15
CA SER A 87 -8.94 -0.34 -10.35
C SER A 87 -9.03 -1.82 -10.69
N TYR A 88 -10.26 -2.32 -10.85
CA TYR A 88 -10.59 -3.70 -11.19
C TYR A 88 -11.45 -3.77 -12.47
N PRO A 89 -10.98 -4.37 -13.56
CA PRO A 89 -9.59 -4.80 -13.81
C PRO A 89 -8.65 -3.60 -13.96
N VAL A 90 -7.35 -3.83 -13.71
CA VAL A 90 -6.30 -2.81 -13.79
C VAL A 90 -6.29 -2.06 -15.14
N THR A 91 -6.74 -2.70 -16.20
CA THR A 91 -6.82 -2.14 -17.55
C THR A 91 -7.99 -1.16 -17.78
N GLN A 92 -8.88 -0.99 -16.80
CA GLN A 92 -10.01 -0.06 -16.99
C GLN A 92 -9.61 1.41 -17.05
N VAL A 93 -8.42 1.76 -16.58
CA VAL A 93 -7.90 3.14 -16.59
C VAL A 93 -7.20 3.51 -17.89
N GLY A 94 -6.93 2.55 -18.77
CA GLY A 94 -6.23 2.76 -20.05
C GLY A 94 -5.25 1.64 -20.39
N ASP A 95 -4.36 1.87 -21.34
CA ASP A 95 -3.31 0.90 -21.72
C ASP A 95 -2.12 0.95 -20.76
N VAL A 96 -2.25 0.30 -19.62
CA VAL A 96 -1.21 0.24 -18.57
C VAL A 96 0.06 -0.49 -19.01
N ARG A 97 0.03 -1.27 -20.10
CA ARG A 97 1.22 -1.92 -20.68
C ARG A 97 2.28 -0.91 -21.06
N ALA A 98 1.84 0.29 -21.46
CA ALA A 98 2.72 1.37 -21.86
C ALA A 98 3.66 1.86 -20.74
N LEU A 99 3.36 1.59 -19.47
CA LEU A 99 4.25 1.90 -18.34
C LEU A 99 5.52 1.03 -18.31
N ASN A 100 5.50 -0.15 -18.94
CA ASN A 100 6.57 -1.15 -18.86
C ASN A 100 6.89 -1.59 -17.42
N ALA A 101 5.96 -1.41 -16.50
CA ALA A 101 6.08 -1.88 -15.12
C ALA A 101 6.07 -3.40 -15.06
N GLY A 102 6.95 -3.99 -14.25
CA GLY A 102 7.10 -5.44 -14.16
C GLY A 102 6.13 -6.10 -13.20
N TRP A 103 5.44 -5.34 -12.34
CA TRP A 103 4.53 -5.88 -11.35
C TRP A 103 3.55 -4.83 -10.81
N TYR A 104 2.51 -5.31 -10.11
CA TYR A 104 1.55 -4.44 -9.45
C TYR A 104 0.87 -5.13 -8.26
N VAL A 105 0.28 -4.31 -7.39
CA VAL A 105 -0.59 -4.71 -6.27
C VAL A 105 -1.93 -4.02 -6.37
N ASP A 106 -2.99 -4.66 -5.84
CA ASP A 106 -4.34 -4.11 -5.79
C ASP A 106 -5.03 -4.32 -4.43
N TRP A 107 -4.24 -4.58 -3.39
CA TRP A 107 -4.64 -4.75 -1.99
C TRP A 107 -5.66 -5.87 -1.72
N VAL A 108 -5.77 -6.85 -2.62
CA VAL A 108 -6.64 -8.04 -2.44
C VAL A 108 -5.96 -9.30 -3.02
N VAL A 109 -6.61 -10.45 -2.86
CA VAL A 109 -6.33 -11.65 -3.64
C VAL A 109 -7.35 -11.74 -4.77
N ASN A 110 -6.96 -11.32 -5.97
CA ASN A 110 -7.82 -11.30 -7.13
C ASN A 110 -7.57 -12.53 -8.02
N SER A 111 -8.50 -13.49 -8.01
CA SER A 111 -8.39 -14.72 -8.82
C SER A 111 -8.46 -14.47 -10.32
N SER A 112 -8.96 -13.31 -10.74
CA SER A 112 -9.10 -12.89 -12.14
C SER A 112 -8.13 -11.76 -12.49
N ALA A 113 -7.01 -11.62 -11.76
CA ALA A 113 -6.03 -10.56 -11.99
C ALA A 113 -5.49 -10.61 -13.44
N VAL A 114 -5.68 -9.51 -14.15
CA VAL A 114 -5.12 -9.32 -15.50
C VAL A 114 -3.62 -8.99 -15.33
N ARG A 115 -2.79 -9.56 -16.20
CA ARG A 115 -1.33 -9.36 -16.21
C ARG A 115 -0.90 -8.55 -17.44
N PRO A 116 -1.04 -7.22 -17.45
CA PRO A 116 -0.78 -6.39 -18.62
C PRO A 116 0.66 -6.53 -19.09
N GLY A 117 0.86 -6.92 -20.36
CA GLY A 117 2.20 -7.15 -20.91
C GLY A 117 2.99 -8.27 -20.23
N GLY A 118 2.38 -9.10 -19.40
CA GLY A 118 3.05 -10.14 -18.60
C GLY A 118 3.52 -9.66 -17.23
N ALA A 119 3.11 -8.50 -16.75
CA ALA A 119 3.45 -7.99 -15.41
C ALA A 119 3.02 -8.98 -14.32
N GLU A 120 3.86 -9.16 -13.30
CA GLU A 120 3.53 -9.96 -12.12
C GLU A 120 2.44 -9.28 -11.31
N TYR A 121 1.45 -10.04 -10.88
CA TYR A 121 0.48 -9.62 -9.89
C TYR A 121 0.86 -10.19 -8.53
N MET A 122 0.96 -9.34 -7.51
CA MET A 122 1.23 -9.73 -6.13
C MET A 122 -0.07 -9.75 -5.34
N PRO A 123 -0.64 -10.92 -5.02
CA PRO A 123 -1.84 -11.01 -4.18
C PRO A 123 -1.55 -10.57 -2.74
N MET A 124 -2.52 -9.87 -2.12
CA MET A 124 -2.45 -9.43 -0.74
C MET A 124 -3.56 -10.04 0.09
N VAL A 125 -3.22 -10.74 1.16
CA VAL A 125 -4.20 -11.18 2.17
C VAL A 125 -4.39 -10.04 3.16
N ARG A 126 -5.62 -9.53 3.27
CA ARG A 126 -5.97 -8.48 4.23
C ARG A 126 -6.31 -9.11 5.58
N VAL A 127 -5.98 -8.42 6.65
CA VAL A 127 -6.25 -8.88 8.01
C VAL A 127 -6.71 -7.73 8.89
N HIS A 128 -7.58 -8.03 9.85
CA HIS A 128 -8.01 -7.05 10.85
C HIS A 128 -8.16 -7.70 12.20
N GLN A 129 -7.62 -7.08 13.23
CA GLN A 129 -7.95 -7.45 14.60
C GLN A 129 -9.38 -7.00 14.91
N LYS A 130 -10.15 -7.85 15.60
CA LYS A 130 -11.50 -7.51 16.03
C LYS A 130 -11.47 -6.51 17.17
N LEU A 131 -12.43 -5.62 17.17
CA LEU A 131 -12.62 -4.60 18.19
C LEU A 131 -13.92 -4.86 18.96
N ALA A 132 -14.03 -4.34 20.17
CA ALA A 132 -15.25 -4.42 20.98
C ALA A 132 -16.40 -3.54 20.44
N CYS A 133 -16.13 -2.66 19.47
CA CYS A 133 -17.10 -1.83 18.77
C CYS A 133 -16.93 -1.95 17.25
N ALA A 134 -17.80 -1.29 16.48
CA ALA A 134 -17.61 -1.18 15.04
C ALA A 134 -16.35 -0.36 14.73
N ARG A 135 -15.53 -0.84 13.78
CA ARG A 135 -14.17 -0.34 13.47
C ARG A 135 -14.11 1.17 13.25
N ASP A 136 -14.98 1.73 12.45
CA ASP A 136 -14.93 3.14 12.04
C ASP A 136 -15.51 4.13 13.06
N THR A 137 -15.81 3.70 14.28
CA THR A 137 -16.50 4.57 15.25
C THR A 137 -15.58 5.54 15.97
N THR A 138 -14.36 5.14 16.26
CA THR A 138 -13.37 5.96 16.97
C THR A 138 -11.95 5.43 16.78
N ALA A 139 -10.96 6.30 16.78
CA ALA A 139 -9.55 5.94 16.86
C ALA A 139 -9.11 5.58 18.30
N ASP A 140 -9.92 5.91 19.30
CA ASP A 140 -9.61 5.72 20.72
C ASP A 140 -9.82 4.26 21.15
N ARG A 141 -8.73 3.53 21.30
CA ARG A 141 -8.75 2.11 21.67
C ARG A 141 -9.03 1.90 23.18
N GLU A 142 -9.06 2.94 24.00
CA GLU A 142 -9.64 2.86 25.35
C GLU A 142 -11.16 2.81 25.29
N LYS A 143 -11.78 3.54 24.37
CA LYS A 143 -13.24 3.49 24.12
C LYS A 143 -13.67 2.25 23.32
N CYS A 144 -12.81 1.76 22.45
CA CYS A 144 -13.05 0.62 21.56
C CYS A 144 -11.89 -0.38 21.62
N PRO A 145 -11.80 -1.21 22.67
CA PRO A 145 -10.65 -2.08 22.91
C PRO A 145 -10.49 -3.19 21.88
N TYR A 146 -9.25 -3.60 21.68
CA TYR A 146 -8.90 -4.79 20.92
C TYR A 146 -9.44 -6.07 21.61
N LEU A 147 -9.95 -6.99 20.77
CA LEU A 147 -10.22 -8.37 21.16
C LEU A 147 -9.03 -9.24 20.72
N ASN A 148 -8.79 -10.34 21.43
CA ASN A 148 -7.73 -11.30 21.04
C ASN A 148 -8.22 -12.25 19.94
N GLU A 149 -8.79 -11.68 18.89
CA GLU A 149 -9.34 -12.34 17.71
C GLU A 149 -9.03 -11.52 16.47
N TYR A 150 -8.91 -12.19 15.32
CA TYR A 150 -8.75 -11.52 14.03
C TYR A 150 -9.60 -12.18 12.96
N GLU A 151 -9.77 -11.50 11.87
CA GLU A 151 -10.36 -12.01 10.64
C GLU A 151 -9.47 -11.64 9.46
N TYR A 152 -9.46 -12.45 8.42
CA TYR A 152 -8.71 -12.17 7.20
C TYR A 152 -9.51 -12.50 5.94
N SER A 153 -9.13 -11.87 4.86
CA SER A 153 -9.76 -12.01 3.55
C SER A 153 -8.70 -12.19 2.46
N PRO A 154 -8.93 -13.13 1.51
CA PRO A 154 -10.07 -14.03 1.40
C PRO A 154 -9.98 -15.23 2.37
N SER A 155 -10.95 -16.16 2.31
CA SER A 155 -10.95 -17.37 3.13
C SER A 155 -9.71 -18.26 2.89
N ALA A 156 -9.38 -19.12 3.86
CA ALA A 156 -8.26 -20.06 3.76
C ALA A 156 -8.34 -20.93 2.49
N SER A 157 -9.53 -21.40 2.11
CA SER A 157 -9.73 -22.21 0.90
C SER A 157 -9.46 -21.41 -0.38
N ALA A 158 -9.83 -20.13 -0.42
CA ALA A 158 -9.54 -19.26 -1.57
C ALA A 158 -8.04 -18.95 -1.69
N ILE A 159 -7.35 -18.73 -0.56
CA ILE A 159 -5.88 -18.56 -0.52
C ILE A 159 -5.20 -19.81 -1.10
N GLN A 160 -5.57 -21.00 -0.62
CA GLN A 160 -5.02 -22.27 -1.11
C GLN A 160 -5.29 -22.49 -2.60
N ALA A 161 -6.52 -22.26 -3.04
CA ALA A 161 -6.89 -22.37 -4.46
C ALA A 161 -6.08 -21.43 -5.35
N TYR A 162 -5.91 -20.17 -4.92
CA TYR A 162 -5.08 -19.22 -5.66
C TYR A 162 -3.61 -19.66 -5.71
N ALA A 163 -3.02 -20.07 -4.58
CA ALA A 163 -1.63 -20.52 -4.52
C ALA A 163 -1.37 -21.71 -5.45
N GLN A 164 -2.27 -22.71 -5.44
CA GLN A 164 -2.20 -23.88 -6.34
C GLN A 164 -2.31 -23.50 -7.82
N ALA A 165 -3.16 -22.52 -8.15
CA ALA A 165 -3.37 -22.09 -9.53
C ALA A 165 -2.25 -21.16 -10.05
N ASN A 166 -1.48 -20.53 -9.16
CA ASN A 166 -0.45 -19.53 -9.50
C ASN A 166 0.87 -19.83 -8.78
N PRO A 167 1.54 -20.96 -9.06
CA PRO A 167 2.76 -21.36 -8.36
C PRO A 167 3.87 -20.32 -8.53
N GLY A 168 4.66 -20.11 -7.46
CA GLY A 168 5.75 -19.16 -7.43
C GLY A 168 5.36 -17.71 -7.21
N SER A 169 4.07 -17.41 -6.98
CA SER A 169 3.59 -16.03 -6.70
C SER A 169 4.24 -15.45 -5.45
N THR A 170 4.42 -14.13 -5.48
CA THR A 170 4.83 -13.33 -4.32
C THR A 170 3.59 -12.81 -3.59
N TRP A 171 3.43 -13.17 -2.32
CA TRP A 171 2.30 -12.84 -1.48
C TRP A 171 2.65 -11.74 -0.49
N LEU A 172 1.69 -10.85 -0.21
CA LEU A 172 1.78 -9.84 0.82
C LEU A 172 0.78 -10.20 1.93
N LEU A 173 1.22 -10.22 3.21
CA LEU A 173 0.36 -10.56 4.34
C LEU A 173 0.06 -9.35 5.20
N GLY A 174 -0.99 -8.63 4.86
CA GLY A 174 -1.45 -7.40 5.50
C GLY A 174 -0.99 -6.12 4.80
N ASN A 175 -1.67 -5.04 5.11
CA ASN A 175 -1.42 -3.67 4.63
C ASN A 175 -1.47 -2.69 5.79
N GLU A 176 -0.37 -2.03 6.12
CA GLU A 176 -0.30 -1.01 7.18
C GLU A 176 -0.94 -1.48 8.51
N MET A 177 -0.58 -2.69 8.97
CA MET A 177 -1.08 -3.27 10.21
C MET A 177 -0.73 -2.44 11.43
N ASP A 178 0.25 -1.58 11.28
CA ASP A 178 0.80 -0.64 12.25
C ASP A 178 0.05 0.70 12.31
N ARG A 179 -1.07 0.83 11.60
CA ARG A 179 -1.85 2.06 11.56
C ARG A 179 -3.28 1.84 12.02
N VAL A 180 -3.75 2.71 12.92
CA VAL A 180 -5.14 2.72 13.37
C VAL A 180 -6.08 2.88 12.19
N ASP A 181 -7.02 1.94 12.03
CA ASP A 181 -8.07 1.97 11.00
C ASP A 181 -9.34 2.60 11.57
N TRP A 182 -9.60 3.82 11.16
CA TRP A 182 -10.78 4.57 11.55
C TRP A 182 -11.19 5.51 10.42
N ASN A 183 -12.44 5.92 10.40
CA ASN A 183 -13.00 6.84 9.41
C ASN A 183 -12.83 6.37 7.96
N GLY A 184 -12.90 5.04 7.72
CA GLY A 184 -12.80 4.46 6.39
C GLY A 184 -11.39 4.43 5.81
N GLY A 185 -10.35 4.46 6.65
CA GLY A 185 -8.95 4.50 6.21
C GLY A 185 -8.49 3.25 5.45
N GLY A 186 -9.07 2.09 5.75
CA GLY A 186 -8.79 0.87 5.01
C GLY A 186 -7.46 0.21 5.32
N GLN A 187 -6.88 0.45 6.50
CA GLN A 187 -5.68 -0.22 7.00
C GLN A 187 -6.02 -1.55 7.68
N ASP A 188 -5.02 -2.39 7.87
CA ASP A 188 -5.13 -3.70 8.51
C ASP A 188 -4.72 -3.63 9.99
N GLU A 189 -5.22 -2.66 10.72
CA GLU A 189 -4.86 -2.41 12.11
C GLU A 189 -4.83 -3.67 12.96
N MET A 190 -3.68 -3.93 13.59
CA MET A 190 -3.48 -5.12 14.41
C MET A 190 -2.39 -4.89 15.46
N GLN A 191 -2.60 -5.39 16.67
CA GLN A 191 -1.56 -5.37 17.70
C GLN A 191 -0.35 -6.23 17.26
N PRO A 192 0.89 -5.76 17.49
CA PRO A 192 2.09 -6.48 17.06
C PRO A 192 2.27 -7.84 17.74
N THR A 193 1.61 -8.06 18.87
CA THR A 193 1.61 -9.35 19.57
C THR A 193 0.66 -10.39 18.97
N LEU A 194 -0.36 -9.96 18.21
CA LEU A 194 -1.31 -10.85 17.57
C LEU A 194 -0.93 -11.15 16.10
N TYR A 195 -0.30 -10.20 15.40
CA TYR A 195 0.08 -10.36 14.01
C TYR A 195 0.92 -11.63 13.71
N PRO A 196 1.87 -12.08 14.58
CA PRO A 196 2.62 -13.32 14.36
C PRO A 196 1.76 -14.57 14.25
N VAL A 197 0.60 -14.62 14.94
CA VAL A 197 -0.33 -15.75 14.90
C VAL A 197 -1.00 -15.83 13.53
N PHE A 198 -1.53 -14.70 13.05
CA PHE A 198 -2.08 -14.57 11.69
C PHE A 198 -1.02 -14.91 10.62
N TYR A 199 0.16 -14.31 10.73
CA TYR A 199 1.23 -14.52 9.76
C TYR A 199 1.58 -16.00 9.62
N LYS A 200 1.77 -16.69 10.74
CA LYS A 200 2.12 -18.12 10.71
C LYS A 200 1.02 -18.96 10.09
N GLU A 201 -0.24 -18.72 10.46
CA GLU A 201 -1.37 -19.44 9.89
C GLU A 201 -1.40 -19.31 8.37
N VAL A 202 -1.36 -18.10 7.85
CA VAL A 202 -1.48 -17.86 6.40
C VAL A 202 -0.20 -18.26 5.66
N TYR A 203 0.98 -18.06 6.24
CA TYR A 203 2.24 -18.56 5.70
C TYR A 203 2.20 -20.09 5.48
N ASP A 204 1.77 -20.84 6.49
CA ASP A 204 1.67 -22.27 6.42
C ASP A 204 0.63 -22.73 5.38
N LEU A 205 -0.53 -22.04 5.29
CA LEU A 205 -1.55 -22.31 4.25
C LEU A 205 -0.98 -22.15 2.84
N ILE A 206 -0.28 -21.06 2.58
CA ILE A 206 0.33 -20.76 1.27
C ILE A 206 1.41 -21.79 0.95
N LYS A 207 2.36 -22.04 1.88
CA LYS A 207 3.47 -22.96 1.67
C LYS A 207 3.02 -24.42 1.53
N ALA A 208 1.94 -24.81 2.18
CA ALA A 208 1.35 -26.13 2.00
C ALA A 208 0.71 -26.31 0.62
N ALA A 209 0.12 -25.23 0.08
CA ALA A 209 -0.51 -25.24 -1.24
C ALA A 209 0.52 -25.08 -2.38
N ASP A 210 1.54 -24.24 -2.17
CA ASP A 210 2.64 -23.98 -3.10
C ASP A 210 3.95 -23.73 -2.33
N PRO A 211 4.83 -24.74 -2.20
CA PRO A 211 6.13 -24.57 -1.55
C PRO A 211 7.06 -23.56 -2.25
N THR A 212 6.81 -23.22 -3.51
CA THR A 212 7.62 -22.29 -4.31
C THR A 212 7.18 -20.83 -4.14
N ALA A 213 5.98 -20.58 -3.58
CA ALA A 213 5.50 -19.26 -3.29
C ALA A 213 6.47 -18.49 -2.38
N LYS A 214 6.57 -17.19 -2.59
CA LYS A 214 7.33 -16.28 -1.73
C LYS A 214 6.36 -15.48 -0.88
N VAL A 215 6.61 -15.40 0.42
CA VAL A 215 5.73 -14.71 1.36
C VAL A 215 6.45 -13.53 1.96
N ALA A 216 5.91 -12.34 1.70
CA ALA A 216 6.36 -11.11 2.30
C ALA A 216 5.51 -10.74 3.54
N ILE A 217 6.14 -10.08 4.51
CA ILE A 217 5.42 -9.42 5.59
C ILE A 217 4.56 -8.28 5.02
N GLY A 218 3.48 -7.89 5.70
CA GLY A 218 2.74 -6.68 5.39
C GLY A 218 3.62 -5.43 5.49
N GLY A 219 3.41 -4.47 4.59
CA GLY A 219 4.15 -3.21 4.63
C GLY A 219 3.71 -2.35 5.81
N VAL A 220 4.64 -1.99 6.71
CA VAL A 220 4.44 -0.89 7.66
C VAL A 220 4.57 0.44 6.92
N ILE A 221 3.82 1.46 7.36
CA ILE A 221 3.67 2.71 6.59
C ILE A 221 5.00 3.44 6.32
N GLN A 222 5.96 3.30 7.21
CA GLN A 222 7.32 3.89 7.12
C GLN A 222 8.26 3.23 8.12
N ALA A 223 9.59 3.38 7.96
CA ALA A 223 10.55 2.79 8.88
C ALA A 223 11.03 3.81 9.93
N SER A 224 10.10 4.47 10.60
CA SER A 224 10.39 5.32 11.76
C SER A 224 10.76 4.50 13.00
N PRO A 225 11.34 5.10 14.05
CA PRO A 225 11.63 4.39 15.31
C PRO A 225 10.41 3.66 15.89
N LEU A 226 9.22 4.27 15.87
CA LEU A 226 7.98 3.65 16.35
C LEU A 226 7.60 2.40 15.54
N ARG A 227 7.75 2.46 14.22
CA ARG A 227 7.42 1.34 13.32
C ARG A 227 8.44 0.22 13.41
N LEU A 228 9.71 0.55 13.61
CA LEU A 228 10.75 -0.45 13.87
C LEU A 228 10.58 -1.12 15.24
N GLN A 229 10.05 -0.41 16.24
CA GLN A 229 9.60 -1.02 17.49
C GLN A 229 8.46 -2.00 17.26
N TYR A 230 7.44 -1.60 16.49
CA TYR A 230 6.31 -2.46 16.13
C TYR A 230 6.79 -3.76 15.46
N LEU A 231 7.68 -3.66 14.46
CA LEU A 231 8.30 -4.83 13.81
C LEU A 231 9.15 -5.66 14.77
N THR A 232 9.82 -5.03 15.74
CA THR A 232 10.60 -5.73 16.79
C THR A 232 9.67 -6.57 17.65
N THR A 233 8.55 -6.01 18.08
CA THR A 233 7.55 -6.74 18.87
C THR A 233 6.97 -7.93 18.09
N ILE A 234 6.68 -7.77 16.81
CA ILE A 234 6.26 -8.89 15.94
C ILE A 234 7.32 -9.99 15.92
N TRP A 235 8.57 -9.64 15.65
CA TRP A 235 9.67 -10.59 15.55
C TRP A 235 9.90 -11.37 16.86
N ASP A 236 9.98 -10.65 17.97
CA ASP A 236 10.24 -11.24 19.28
C ASP A 236 9.07 -12.11 19.75
N THR A 237 7.83 -11.66 19.52
CA THR A 237 6.62 -12.44 19.82
C THR A 237 6.55 -13.73 18.99
N TYR A 238 6.90 -13.68 17.69
CA TYR A 238 6.95 -14.89 16.87
C TYR A 238 7.96 -15.91 17.45
N GLN A 239 9.15 -15.44 17.78
CA GLN A 239 10.18 -16.29 18.38
C GLN A 239 9.76 -16.86 19.74
N GLN A 240 9.09 -16.07 20.56
CA GLN A 240 8.57 -16.52 21.85
C GLN A 240 7.47 -17.58 21.69
N LEU A 241 6.56 -17.41 20.74
CA LEU A 241 5.44 -18.33 20.53
C LEU A 241 5.89 -19.67 19.89
N TYR A 242 6.82 -19.61 18.95
CA TYR A 242 7.14 -20.75 18.09
C TYR A 242 8.57 -21.30 18.26
N GLY A 243 9.40 -20.63 19.05
CA GLY A 243 10.78 -21.08 19.33
C GLY A 243 11.75 -20.98 18.15
N THR A 244 11.35 -20.33 17.06
CA THR A 244 12.13 -20.17 15.83
C THR A 244 12.05 -18.76 15.31
N ALA A 245 13.00 -18.35 14.46
CA ALA A 245 12.90 -17.10 13.73
C ALA A 245 11.67 -17.12 12.80
N MET A 246 11.05 -15.95 12.62
CA MET A 246 9.92 -15.78 11.71
C MET A 246 10.34 -16.08 10.25
N PRO A 247 9.63 -16.97 9.52
CA PRO A 247 10.05 -17.44 8.19
C PRO A 247 9.65 -16.45 7.09
N VAL A 248 10.24 -15.25 7.09
CA VAL A 248 9.98 -14.22 6.07
C VAL A 248 10.84 -14.51 4.84
N ASP A 249 10.22 -14.63 3.65
CA ASP A 249 10.96 -14.78 2.38
C ASP A 249 11.40 -13.43 1.84
N ILE A 250 10.56 -12.39 1.99
CA ILE A 250 10.78 -11.04 1.50
C ILE A 250 10.33 -10.05 2.58
N TRP A 251 11.20 -9.12 2.96
CA TRP A 251 10.82 -8.00 3.82
C TRP A 251 10.12 -6.92 3.01
N ASN A 252 9.11 -6.30 3.58
CA ASN A 252 8.31 -5.27 2.95
C ASN A 252 8.12 -4.08 3.88
N VAL A 253 8.16 -2.90 3.30
CA VAL A 253 7.91 -1.63 3.98
C VAL A 253 7.26 -0.67 2.97
N HIS A 254 6.41 0.23 3.44
CA HIS A 254 6.12 1.45 2.71
C HIS A 254 7.17 2.50 3.08
N ASN A 255 7.33 3.50 2.24
CA ASN A 255 8.32 4.53 2.50
C ASN A 255 7.73 5.93 2.32
N PHE A 256 6.57 6.14 2.93
CA PHE A 256 6.01 7.47 3.09
C PHE A 256 6.79 8.26 4.15
N ILE A 257 6.60 9.57 4.16
CA ILE A 257 7.16 10.45 5.19
C ILE A 257 5.97 11.18 5.80
N ASN A 258 5.32 10.54 6.76
CA ASN A 258 4.09 11.01 7.38
C ASN A 258 4.33 11.42 8.84
N ALA A 259 3.56 12.40 9.28
CA ALA A 259 3.43 12.68 10.71
C ALA A 259 2.90 11.46 11.47
N GLU A 260 3.34 11.27 12.71
CA GLU A 260 2.94 10.14 13.57
C GLU A 260 2.44 10.68 14.89
N PHE A 261 1.19 11.14 14.93
CA PHE A 261 0.58 11.61 16.17
C PHE A 261 -0.93 11.41 16.18
N CYS A 262 -1.46 11.32 17.39
CA CYS A 262 -2.89 11.40 17.67
C CYS A 262 -3.10 12.45 18.76
N GLN A 263 -4.17 13.21 18.67
CA GLN A 263 -4.52 14.21 19.68
C GLN A 263 -6.02 14.20 19.96
N LYS A 264 -6.39 14.61 21.16
CA LYS A 264 -7.80 14.76 21.53
C LYS A 264 -8.29 16.09 21.02
N GLU A 265 -9.46 16.07 20.38
CA GLU A 265 -10.13 17.27 19.85
C GLU A 265 -11.57 17.35 20.37
N ASP A 266 -11.97 18.57 20.72
CA ASP A 266 -13.36 18.85 21.10
C ASP A 266 -14.23 18.97 19.85
N LEU A 267 -15.01 17.94 19.56
CA LEU A 267 -15.95 17.89 18.45
C LEU A 267 -17.40 18.07 18.94
N PRO A 268 -18.37 18.38 18.04
CA PRO A 268 -19.79 18.51 18.38
C PRO A 268 -20.46 17.24 18.95
N GLY A 269 -19.75 16.26 19.38
CA GLY A 269 -20.20 15.02 20.02
C GLY A 269 -19.46 14.70 21.29
N GLY A 270 -18.50 15.53 21.67
CA GLY A 270 -17.60 15.34 22.78
C GLY A 270 -16.13 15.22 22.33
N GLU A 271 -15.24 14.98 23.30
CA GLU A 271 -13.83 14.79 23.03
C GLU A 271 -13.57 13.48 22.28
N GLU A 272 -12.92 13.57 21.12
CA GLU A 272 -12.52 12.43 20.28
C GLU A 272 -11.01 12.41 20.03
N LEU A 273 -10.44 11.21 19.94
CA LEU A 273 -9.05 11.02 19.52
C LEU A 273 -8.98 11.04 18.00
N ILE A 274 -8.24 12.01 17.48
CA ILE A 274 -7.98 12.16 16.04
C ILE A 274 -6.53 11.81 15.75
N CYS A 275 -6.31 10.92 14.79
CA CYS A 275 -4.99 10.49 14.36
C CYS A 275 -4.65 11.06 12.99
N TYR A 276 -3.42 11.53 12.82
CA TYR A 276 -2.94 12.22 11.63
C TYR A 276 -1.80 11.45 10.96
N GLY A 277 -1.74 11.55 9.64
CA GLY A 277 -0.69 10.94 8.84
C GLY A 277 -0.60 9.43 9.05
N GLY A 278 0.53 8.96 9.55
CA GLY A 278 0.76 7.56 9.91
C GLY A 278 0.08 7.12 11.21
N ALA A 279 -0.52 8.03 11.99
CA ALA A 279 -1.02 7.78 13.34
C ALA A 279 0.07 7.25 14.31
N ILE A 280 -0.32 6.83 15.50
CA ILE A 280 0.55 6.11 16.44
C ILE A 280 0.29 4.62 16.28
N PRO A 281 1.32 3.74 16.17
CA PRO A 281 1.11 2.30 16.06
C PRO A 281 0.40 1.73 17.28
N PRO A 282 -0.39 0.64 17.10
CA PRO A 282 -0.90 -0.13 18.23
C PRO A 282 0.23 -0.54 19.19
N ASP A 283 0.00 -0.38 20.49
CA ASP A 283 0.93 -0.72 21.59
C ASP A 283 2.30 0.00 21.52
N ALA A 284 2.39 1.12 20.83
CA ALA A 284 3.64 1.85 20.71
C ALA A 284 4.09 2.45 22.04
N ASP A 285 5.39 2.32 22.33
CA ASP A 285 6.05 3.12 23.36
C ASP A 285 6.42 4.50 22.81
N THR A 286 5.55 5.47 23.02
CA THR A 286 5.74 6.83 22.53
C THR A 286 6.94 7.55 23.12
N LEU A 287 7.59 6.99 24.17
CA LEU A 287 8.83 7.54 24.74
C LEU A 287 10.00 7.46 23.76
N ILE A 288 9.97 6.56 22.77
CA ILE A 288 11.00 6.50 21.73
C ILE A 288 10.83 7.58 20.67
N GLY A 289 9.77 8.38 20.76
CA GLY A 289 9.50 9.53 19.92
C GLY A 289 8.63 9.21 18.70
N ALA A 290 7.68 10.07 18.45
CA ALA A 290 6.90 10.10 17.21
C ALA A 290 7.61 11.03 16.20
N TYR A 291 7.54 10.68 14.93
CA TYR A 291 7.97 11.57 13.88
C TYR A 291 6.87 12.60 13.59
N TYR A 292 7.16 13.87 13.84
CA TYR A 292 6.29 14.97 13.50
C TYR A 292 6.75 15.55 12.16
N GLY A 293 6.19 15.01 11.05
CA GLY A 293 6.47 15.51 9.72
C GLY A 293 5.69 16.79 9.43
N GLU A 294 6.29 17.71 8.71
CA GLU A 294 5.59 18.78 8.00
C GLU A 294 5.21 18.27 6.61
N ASP A 295 4.13 18.78 6.02
CA ASP A 295 3.56 18.25 4.78
C ASP A 295 4.56 18.22 3.62
N TRP A 296 5.40 19.23 3.48
CA TRP A 296 6.46 19.28 2.45
C TRP A 296 7.53 18.19 2.63
N LYS A 297 7.65 17.59 3.81
CA LYS A 297 8.63 16.51 4.08
C LYS A 297 8.34 15.22 3.34
N HIS A 298 7.15 15.06 2.74
CA HIS A 298 6.87 13.93 1.85
C HIS A 298 7.91 13.74 0.74
N ILE A 299 8.67 14.79 0.38
CA ILE A 299 9.74 14.77 -0.63
C ILE A 299 11.14 14.95 -0.04
N ASP A 300 11.29 14.91 1.29
CA ASP A 300 12.60 15.03 1.94
C ASP A 300 13.47 13.81 1.67
N ARG A 301 14.43 13.99 0.79
CA ARG A 301 15.36 12.95 0.33
C ARG A 301 16.22 12.38 1.45
N PHE A 302 16.56 13.19 2.44
CA PHE A 302 17.34 12.73 3.59
C PHE A 302 16.54 11.77 4.45
N THR A 303 15.33 12.13 4.84
CA THR A 303 14.43 11.27 5.62
C THR A 303 14.08 10.00 4.84
N PHE A 304 13.86 10.11 3.51
CA PHE A 304 13.63 8.96 2.64
C PHE A 304 14.75 7.92 2.70
N ASP A 305 16.01 8.37 2.57
CA ASP A 305 17.20 7.50 2.68
C ASP A 305 17.36 6.93 4.10
N GLN A 306 17.17 7.76 5.13
CA GLN A 306 17.30 7.33 6.52
C GLN A 306 16.33 6.19 6.88
N GLN A 307 15.09 6.24 6.41
CA GLN A 307 14.11 5.18 6.67
C GLN A 307 14.53 3.86 6.00
N ILE A 308 14.96 3.88 4.75
CA ILE A 308 15.42 2.66 4.05
C ILE A 308 16.65 2.07 4.74
N ARG A 309 17.62 2.90 5.15
CA ARG A 309 18.80 2.44 5.88
C ARG A 309 18.45 1.89 7.25
N ALA A 310 17.52 2.53 7.96
CA ALA A 310 17.05 2.07 9.26
C ALA A 310 16.36 0.69 9.16
N MET A 311 15.51 0.48 8.14
CA MET A 311 14.92 -0.83 7.86
C MET A 311 15.98 -1.89 7.54
N ARG A 312 16.97 -1.58 6.70
CA ARG A 312 18.06 -2.49 6.37
C ARG A 312 18.94 -2.83 7.58
N GLN A 313 19.24 -1.83 8.42
CA GLN A 313 19.99 -2.06 9.65
C GLN A 313 19.19 -2.95 10.60
N TRP A 314 17.89 -2.70 10.76
CA TRP A 314 16.99 -3.52 11.55
C TRP A 314 16.96 -4.99 11.05
N MET A 315 16.92 -5.20 9.74
CA MET A 315 17.01 -6.54 9.13
C MET A 315 18.34 -7.22 9.44
N LYS A 316 19.45 -6.49 9.29
CA LYS A 316 20.79 -7.00 9.57
C LYS A 316 20.95 -7.45 11.02
N ASP A 317 20.49 -6.62 11.97
CA ASP A 317 20.60 -6.90 13.41
C ASP A 317 19.84 -8.19 13.82
N ARG A 318 18.91 -8.64 12.98
CA ARG A 318 18.14 -9.89 13.14
C ARG A 318 18.60 -11.04 12.24
N GLY A 319 19.78 -10.90 11.62
CA GLY A 319 20.31 -11.92 10.70
C GLY A 319 19.51 -12.06 9.41
N GLN A 320 18.78 -11.01 9.00
CA GLN A 320 17.93 -10.98 7.80
C GLN A 320 18.54 -10.15 6.65
N GLN A 321 19.81 -9.79 6.74
CA GLN A 321 20.49 -8.98 5.72
C GLN A 321 20.40 -9.65 4.33
N GLU A 322 20.53 -10.99 4.28
CA GLU A 322 20.49 -11.80 3.04
C GLU A 322 19.06 -12.11 2.58
N LYS A 323 18.12 -11.22 2.88
CA LYS A 323 16.76 -11.27 2.37
C LYS A 323 16.49 -10.02 1.52
N PRO A 324 15.69 -10.15 0.44
CA PRO A 324 15.27 -8.98 -0.31
C PRO A 324 14.38 -8.07 0.54
N LEU A 325 14.48 -6.77 0.27
CA LEU A 325 13.56 -5.73 0.76
C LEU A 325 12.82 -5.16 -0.44
N ILE A 326 11.50 -5.10 -0.32
CA ILE A 326 10.64 -4.42 -1.30
C ILE A 326 9.92 -3.25 -0.66
N VAL A 327 9.59 -2.25 -1.48
CA VAL A 327 8.77 -1.12 -1.09
C VAL A 327 7.48 -1.18 -1.91
N THR A 328 6.37 -1.59 -1.29
CA THR A 328 5.12 -1.83 -2.02
C THR A 328 4.26 -0.58 -2.18
N GLU A 329 4.52 0.45 -1.38
CA GLU A 329 3.87 1.75 -1.51
C GLU A 329 4.82 2.87 -1.09
N TYR A 330 4.87 3.92 -1.89
CA TYR A 330 5.45 5.21 -1.55
C TYR A 330 5.05 6.23 -2.62
N GLY A 331 5.12 7.49 -2.27
CA GLY A 331 4.75 8.59 -3.16
C GLY A 331 4.51 9.86 -2.36
N VAL A 332 3.82 10.80 -2.97
CA VAL A 332 3.46 12.06 -2.33
C VAL A 332 1.95 12.12 -2.17
N LEU A 333 1.51 12.22 -0.93
CA LEU A 333 0.12 12.27 -0.53
C LEU A 333 -0.26 13.71 -0.16
N TYR A 334 -1.59 14.01 -0.15
CA TYR A 334 -2.11 15.29 0.33
C TYR A 334 -1.51 16.51 -0.40
N ASN A 335 -1.39 16.46 -1.72
CA ASN A 335 -0.79 17.50 -2.56
C ASN A 335 -1.39 18.91 -2.37
N LYS A 336 -2.56 19.03 -1.73
CA LYS A 336 -3.25 20.29 -1.46
C LYS A 336 -3.05 20.80 -0.04
N LEU A 337 -2.18 20.20 0.73
CA LEU A 337 -1.88 20.73 2.06
C LEU A 337 -1.16 22.08 1.93
N ASP A 338 -1.73 23.06 2.59
CA ASP A 338 -1.37 24.46 2.40
C ASP A 338 -0.26 24.90 3.37
N CYS A 339 0.49 25.89 2.95
CA CYS A 339 1.39 26.61 3.84
C CYS A 339 0.61 27.22 5.04
N ALA A 340 1.02 26.89 6.26
CA ALA A 340 0.40 27.40 7.48
C ALA A 340 0.44 28.92 7.62
N GLN A 341 1.40 29.60 6.96
CA GLN A 341 1.55 31.05 6.96
C GLN A 341 1.94 31.53 5.56
N ARG A 342 0.92 31.83 4.73
CA ARG A 342 1.16 32.45 3.41
C ARG A 342 1.63 33.89 3.55
N LEU A 343 2.67 34.24 2.80
CA LEU A 343 3.18 35.60 2.74
C LEU A 343 2.31 36.47 1.82
N PRO A 344 2.19 37.80 2.09
CA PRO A 344 1.62 38.75 1.15
C PRO A 344 2.42 38.71 -0.17
N GLY A 345 1.75 38.32 -1.25
CA GLY A 345 2.41 38.18 -2.58
C GLY A 345 2.74 36.77 -2.99
N GLY A 346 2.38 35.76 -2.20
CA GLY A 346 2.59 34.33 -2.46
C GLY A 346 3.81 33.75 -1.71
N GLY A 347 3.89 32.42 -1.70
CA GLY A 347 4.93 31.72 -0.95
C GLY A 347 4.59 31.49 0.53
N CYS A 348 5.46 30.80 1.23
CA CYS A 348 5.30 30.40 2.64
C CYS A 348 6.34 31.10 3.53
N ALA A 349 5.97 31.38 4.78
CA ALA A 349 6.90 31.93 5.77
C ALA A 349 7.99 30.92 6.16
N ASP A 350 7.71 29.62 6.07
CA ASP A 350 8.73 28.56 6.24
C ASP A 350 9.67 28.57 5.01
N PRO A 351 10.97 28.85 5.19
CA PRO A 351 11.93 28.88 4.10
C PRO A 351 12.19 27.52 3.47
N ASN A 352 11.79 26.42 4.12
CA ASN A 352 11.94 25.07 3.64
C ASN A 352 10.69 24.54 2.97
N TRP A 353 9.60 25.30 3.00
CA TRP A 353 8.33 24.89 2.39
C TRP A 353 8.49 24.68 0.89
N VAL A 354 7.90 23.59 0.41
CA VAL A 354 7.90 23.23 -1.01
C VAL A 354 6.45 23.14 -1.48
N ASP A 355 6.16 23.75 -2.61
CA ASP A 355 4.82 23.71 -3.21
C ASP A 355 4.53 22.33 -3.82
N LEU A 356 3.78 21.51 -3.09
CA LEU A 356 3.34 20.20 -3.55
C LEU A 356 2.14 20.26 -4.52
N GLU A 357 1.54 21.45 -4.72
CA GLU A 357 0.57 21.67 -5.82
C GLU A 357 1.27 21.81 -7.18
N ASN A 358 2.59 21.98 -7.19
CA ASN A 358 3.38 21.97 -8.42
C ASN A 358 3.69 20.54 -8.88
N PRO A 359 3.06 20.03 -9.95
CA PRO A 359 3.27 18.66 -10.42
C PRO A 359 4.74 18.32 -10.71
N GLN A 360 5.53 19.30 -11.14
CA GLN A 360 6.94 19.08 -11.47
C GLN A 360 7.75 18.63 -10.26
N VAL A 361 7.45 19.18 -9.08
CA VAL A 361 8.09 18.79 -7.81
C VAL A 361 7.87 17.31 -7.53
N ILE A 362 6.63 16.84 -7.73
CA ILE A 362 6.27 15.42 -7.53
C ILE A 362 6.96 14.52 -8.57
N HIS A 363 6.97 14.95 -9.84
CA HIS A 363 7.61 14.20 -10.92
C HIS A 363 9.13 14.10 -10.73
N ASP A 364 9.77 15.15 -10.28
CA ASP A 364 11.21 15.16 -10.00
C ASP A 364 11.56 14.28 -8.79
N PHE A 365 10.70 14.27 -7.77
CA PHE A 365 10.83 13.35 -6.65
C PHE A 365 10.66 11.89 -7.10
N MET A 366 9.67 11.60 -7.93
CA MET A 366 9.45 10.25 -8.49
C MET A 366 10.71 9.74 -9.20
N VAL A 367 11.27 10.53 -10.11
CA VAL A 367 12.49 10.14 -10.86
C VAL A 367 13.69 9.97 -9.94
N TRP A 368 13.86 10.89 -8.98
CA TRP A 368 14.94 10.79 -8.01
C TRP A 368 14.83 9.51 -7.15
N THR A 369 13.62 9.14 -6.70
CA THR A 369 13.43 7.91 -5.93
C THR A 369 13.70 6.66 -6.74
N PHE A 370 13.36 6.67 -8.04
CA PHE A 370 13.67 5.56 -8.94
C PHE A 370 15.19 5.38 -9.10
N ASP A 371 15.92 6.46 -9.30
CA ASP A 371 17.40 6.44 -9.32
C ASP A 371 17.96 5.97 -7.98
N TYR A 372 17.42 6.48 -6.88
CA TYR A 372 17.82 6.08 -5.54
C TYR A 372 17.71 4.57 -5.34
N PHE A 373 16.54 3.97 -5.62
CA PHE A 373 16.33 2.55 -5.44
C PHE A 373 17.18 1.69 -6.39
N ALA A 374 17.35 2.13 -7.62
CA ALA A 374 18.11 1.38 -8.61
C ALA A 374 19.64 1.41 -8.35
N ASP A 375 20.17 2.50 -7.80
CA ASP A 375 21.61 2.75 -7.72
C ASP A 375 22.19 2.70 -6.31
N THR A 376 21.37 2.90 -5.25
CA THR A 376 21.90 2.99 -3.90
C THR A 376 22.33 1.63 -3.38
N LYS A 377 23.62 1.49 -3.07
CA LYS A 377 24.27 0.28 -2.61
C LYS A 377 25.04 0.54 -1.33
N ASP A 378 25.01 -0.41 -0.43
CA ASP A 378 25.81 -0.39 0.80
C ASP A 378 26.01 -1.84 1.27
N CYS A 379 27.19 -2.40 1.05
CA CYS A 379 27.47 -3.78 1.41
C CYS A 379 27.49 -4.05 2.92
N ALA A 380 27.49 -3.00 3.75
CA ALA A 380 27.37 -3.17 5.19
C ALA A 380 25.96 -3.64 5.61
N ILE A 381 24.91 -3.22 4.88
CA ILE A 381 23.50 -3.48 5.24
C ILE A 381 22.65 -3.98 4.07
N GLY A 382 23.09 -3.81 2.84
CA GLY A 382 22.36 -4.17 1.62
C GLY A 382 22.36 -5.66 1.32
N TYR A 383 21.61 -6.06 0.31
CA TYR A 383 21.45 -7.45 -0.11
C TYR A 383 22.57 -7.86 -1.06
N ALA A 384 23.48 -8.73 -0.58
CA ALA A 384 24.68 -9.10 -1.32
C ALA A 384 24.37 -9.75 -2.67
N ALA A 385 23.32 -10.59 -2.75
CA ALA A 385 22.93 -11.26 -3.98
C ALA A 385 22.38 -10.31 -5.06
N ASP A 386 22.06 -9.06 -4.71
CA ASP A 386 21.68 -8.00 -5.63
C ASP A 386 22.69 -6.84 -5.59
N ASP A 387 23.96 -7.16 -5.65
CA ASP A 387 25.06 -6.19 -5.71
C ASP A 387 24.99 -5.14 -4.58
N CYS A 388 24.64 -5.60 -3.36
CA CYS A 388 24.50 -4.78 -2.16
C CYS A 388 23.44 -3.67 -2.24
N ARG A 389 22.47 -3.73 -3.15
CA ARG A 389 21.39 -2.75 -3.21
C ARG A 389 20.56 -2.78 -1.94
N LEU A 390 20.09 -1.59 -1.54
CA LEU A 390 19.24 -1.48 -0.36
C LEU A 390 17.81 -1.97 -0.63
N VAL A 391 17.26 -1.75 -1.83
CA VAL A 391 15.90 -2.15 -2.22
C VAL A 391 15.96 -2.92 -3.53
N GLN A 392 15.22 -4.02 -3.62
CA GLN A 392 15.19 -4.88 -4.80
C GLN A 392 14.05 -4.55 -5.74
N ARG A 393 12.90 -4.16 -5.19
CA ARG A 393 11.69 -3.83 -5.98
C ARG A 393 10.91 -2.73 -5.27
N TRP A 394 10.24 -1.89 -6.05
CA TRP A 394 9.42 -0.80 -5.51
C TRP A 394 8.20 -0.51 -6.38
N ALA A 395 7.11 -0.06 -5.76
CA ALA A 395 5.89 0.36 -6.44
C ALA A 395 5.53 1.80 -6.10
N TRP A 396 5.31 2.58 -7.14
CA TRP A 396 4.80 3.95 -7.00
C TRP A 396 3.32 3.93 -6.63
N PHE A 397 2.92 4.76 -5.66
CA PHE A 397 1.53 4.97 -5.29
C PHE A 397 1.02 6.26 -5.95
N GLY A 398 0.16 6.19 -7.06
CA GLY A 398 -0.42 4.95 -7.56
C GLY A 398 -0.80 5.09 -9.03
N LEU A 399 -1.43 4.04 -9.56
CA LEU A 399 -1.85 4.04 -10.97
C LEU A 399 -2.85 5.17 -11.25
N GLU A 400 -3.78 5.42 -10.33
CA GLU A 400 -4.78 6.49 -10.41
C GLU A 400 -4.87 7.27 -9.10
N ASP A 401 -5.45 8.47 -9.13
CA ASP A 401 -5.85 9.17 -7.91
C ASP A 401 -6.97 8.38 -7.23
N VAL A 402 -6.75 7.98 -5.98
CA VAL A 402 -7.72 7.21 -5.20
C VAL A 402 -8.93 8.03 -4.75
N GLY A 403 -8.96 9.30 -5.09
CA GLY A 403 -10.03 10.24 -4.81
C GLY A 403 -9.59 11.40 -3.91
N TRP A 404 -10.39 12.46 -3.88
CA TRP A 404 -10.20 13.64 -3.05
C TRP A 404 -8.92 14.43 -3.34
N SER A 405 -8.33 14.22 -4.52
CA SER A 405 -7.01 14.74 -4.88
C SER A 405 -5.91 14.28 -3.92
N PHE A 406 -6.04 13.05 -3.41
CA PHE A 406 -5.13 12.49 -2.42
C PHE A 406 -3.71 12.35 -2.98
N ASN A 407 -3.58 11.87 -4.23
CA ASN A 407 -2.31 11.73 -4.93
C ASN A 407 -2.39 12.19 -6.40
N VAL A 408 -3.17 13.25 -6.66
CA VAL A 408 -3.55 13.70 -8.01
C VAL A 408 -2.35 14.00 -8.93
N HIS A 409 -1.25 14.53 -8.38
CA HIS A 409 -0.05 14.84 -9.16
C HIS A 409 0.89 13.65 -9.31
N GLY A 410 0.68 12.59 -8.53
CA GLY A 410 1.39 11.32 -8.62
C GLY A 410 0.67 10.24 -9.41
N ALA A 411 -0.62 10.41 -9.71
CA ALA A 411 -1.42 9.46 -10.46
C ALA A 411 -0.86 9.26 -11.89
N LEU A 412 -0.64 8.00 -12.28
CA LEU A 412 -0.07 7.66 -13.59
C LEU A 412 -1.10 7.70 -14.73
N PHE A 413 -2.39 7.50 -14.39
CA PHE A 413 -3.51 7.59 -15.31
C PHE A 413 -4.65 8.43 -14.73
N ASP A 414 -5.32 9.16 -15.61
CA ASP A 414 -6.63 9.73 -15.34
C ASP A 414 -7.69 8.65 -15.56
N ARG A 415 -8.33 8.20 -14.48
CA ARG A 415 -9.36 7.15 -14.51
C ARG A 415 -10.55 7.52 -15.40
N ASN A 416 -10.94 8.78 -15.41
CA ASN A 416 -12.12 9.25 -16.15
C ASN A 416 -11.82 9.43 -17.65
N ALA A 417 -10.71 10.07 -17.98
CA ALA A 417 -10.26 10.24 -19.35
C ALA A 417 -9.68 8.95 -19.94
N LYS A 418 -9.31 7.96 -19.11
CA LYS A 418 -8.60 6.73 -19.50
C LYS A 418 -7.32 7.00 -20.28
N GLN A 419 -6.59 8.01 -19.83
CA GLN A 419 -5.38 8.48 -20.47
C GLN A 419 -4.23 8.56 -19.48
N MET A 420 -3.03 8.30 -19.97
CA MET A 420 -1.81 8.49 -19.20
C MET A 420 -1.64 9.97 -18.88
N THR A 421 -1.30 10.25 -17.64
CA THR A 421 -1.01 11.60 -17.15
C THR A 421 0.44 12.01 -17.48
N ALA A 422 0.80 13.24 -17.16
CA ALA A 422 2.20 13.68 -17.23
C ALA A 422 3.11 12.87 -16.29
N ALA A 423 2.62 12.46 -15.11
CA ALA A 423 3.34 11.55 -14.19
C ALA A 423 3.53 10.17 -14.84
N GLY A 424 2.48 9.63 -15.47
CA GLY A 424 2.56 8.36 -16.21
C GLY A 424 3.54 8.40 -17.36
N GLU A 425 3.56 9.48 -18.15
CA GLU A 425 4.55 9.67 -19.21
C GLU A 425 5.98 9.74 -18.66
N ARG A 426 6.17 10.39 -17.53
CA ARG A 426 7.48 10.48 -16.86
C ARG A 426 7.93 9.11 -16.35
N PHE A 427 7.02 8.33 -15.77
CA PHE A 427 7.26 6.94 -15.35
C PHE A 427 7.64 6.08 -16.56
N ARG A 428 6.84 6.12 -17.63
CA ARG A 428 7.08 5.37 -18.87
C ARG A 428 8.43 5.71 -19.49
N GLN A 429 8.75 6.99 -19.59
CA GLN A 429 10.04 7.43 -20.16
C GLN A 429 11.21 6.90 -19.33
N TYR A 430 11.09 6.97 -17.99
CA TYR A 430 12.11 6.44 -17.10
C TYR A 430 12.37 4.95 -17.31
N THR A 431 11.30 4.13 -17.42
CA THR A 431 11.42 2.69 -17.63
C THR A 431 12.04 2.34 -18.97
N LEU A 432 11.80 3.13 -20.01
CA LEU A 432 12.42 2.96 -21.32
C LEU A 432 13.91 3.33 -21.32
N ASP A 433 14.27 4.47 -20.76
CA ASP A 433 15.63 5.00 -20.76
C ASP A 433 16.56 4.19 -19.85
N ASN A 434 16.03 3.60 -18.79
CA ASN A 434 16.78 2.88 -17.76
C ASN A 434 16.54 1.37 -17.80
N TYR A 435 16.03 0.82 -18.89
CA TYR A 435 15.64 -0.60 -18.99
C TYR A 435 16.72 -1.56 -18.50
N ALA A 436 17.97 -1.40 -18.96
CA ALA A 436 19.09 -2.26 -18.57
C ALA A 436 19.42 -2.21 -17.06
N LYS A 437 19.22 -1.05 -16.44
CA LYS A 437 19.43 -0.81 -15.01
C LYS A 437 18.34 -1.45 -14.14
N LEU A 438 17.15 -1.62 -14.70
CA LEU A 438 15.96 -2.12 -14.02
C LEU A 438 15.74 -3.65 -14.17
N GLN A 439 16.70 -4.39 -14.76
CA GLN A 439 16.70 -5.87 -14.89
C GLN A 439 17.19 -6.63 -13.67
#